data_dc49a24524acd3eedbb20305b8536c7c
#
_entry.id   dc49a24524acd3eedbb20305b8536c7c
#
_cell.length_a   1.000
_cell.length_b   1.000
_cell.length_c   1.000
_cell.angle_alpha   90.00
_cell.angle_beta   90.00
_cell.angle_gamma   90.00
#
_symmetry.space_group_name_H-M   'P 1'
#
loop_
_entity.id
_entity.type
_entity.pdbx_description
1 polymer ?
#
loop_
_entity_poly.entity_id
_entity_poly.type
_entity_poly.pdbx_seq_one_letter_code
_entity_poly.pdbx_strand_id
1 'polypeptide(L)'
;LSPVFRHGSLRLYLLRLLDEEPRHGYEVIRLLRDRFMGVYSPSPGTIYPRLARLEEEGLVTHDEVDGRKVYRITEAGRDELRSRSDELDE
;
A
#
# COMPACT_ATOMS: atom_id res chain seq x y z
N LEU A 1 -18.49 3.66 13.88
CA LEU A 1 -17.82 3.80 12.61
C LEU A 1 -16.90 2.64 12.35
N SER A 2 -17.18 1.91 11.31
CA SER A 2 -16.39 0.77 10.91
C SER A 2 -15.21 1.20 10.07
N PRO A 3 -14.00 0.78 10.35
CA PRO A 3 -12.92 1.05 9.43
C PRO A 3 -13.15 0.25 8.14
N VAL A 4 -12.71 0.81 7.03
CA VAL A 4 -12.79 0.12 5.74
C VAL A 4 -11.94 -1.13 5.76
N PHE A 5 -10.81 -1.07 6.45
CA PHE A 5 -9.90 -2.19 6.56
C PHE A 5 -9.87 -2.72 7.97
N ARG A 6 -9.80 -4.04 8.09
CA ARG A 6 -9.52 -4.68 9.35
C ARG A 6 -8.08 -4.39 9.75
N HIS A 7 -7.78 -4.65 11.01
CA HIS A 7 -6.42 -4.51 11.51
C HIS A 7 -5.46 -5.32 10.63
N GLY A 8 -4.47 -4.68 10.08
CA GLY A 8 -3.48 -5.32 9.22
C GLY A 8 -3.84 -5.39 7.75
N SER A 9 -5.12 -5.21 7.39
CA SER A 9 -5.54 -5.35 5.99
C SER A 9 -5.08 -4.22 5.10
N LEU A 10 -4.98 -3.00 5.63
CA LEU A 10 -4.48 -1.89 4.84
C LEU A 10 -3.04 -2.16 4.40
N ARG A 11 -2.23 -2.72 5.29
CA ARG A 11 -0.86 -3.11 4.98
C ARG A 11 -0.83 -4.05 3.77
N LEU A 12 -1.68 -5.06 3.77
CA LEU A 12 -1.74 -6.02 2.67
C LEU A 12 -2.27 -5.38 1.39
N TYR A 13 -3.23 -4.48 1.53
CA TYR A 13 -3.77 -3.82 0.35
C TYR A 13 -2.74 -2.90 -0.30
N LEU A 14 -1.92 -2.23 0.50
CA LEU A 14 -0.82 -1.43 -0.04
C LEU A 14 0.16 -2.31 -0.82
N LEU A 15 0.48 -3.49 -0.28
CA LEU A 15 1.34 -4.42 -1.00
C LEU A 15 0.69 -4.87 -2.30
N ARG A 16 -0.62 -5.12 -2.29
CA ARG A 16 -1.33 -5.51 -3.51
C ARG A 16 -1.27 -4.42 -4.57
N LEU A 17 -1.46 -3.17 -4.18
CA LEU A 17 -1.37 -2.07 -5.14
C LEU A 17 0.01 -1.97 -5.77
N LEU A 18 1.05 -2.18 -4.97
CA LEU A 18 2.41 -2.11 -5.48
C LEU A 18 2.81 -3.35 -6.26
N ASP A 19 2.14 -4.48 -6.02
CA ASP A 19 2.35 -5.67 -6.82
C ASP A 19 1.79 -5.51 -8.23
N GLU A 20 0.76 -4.68 -8.41
CA GLU A 20 0.22 -4.41 -9.74
C GLU A 20 1.23 -3.64 -10.60
N GLU A 21 1.85 -2.62 -10.03
CA GLU A 21 2.93 -1.88 -10.66
C GLU A 21 3.52 -0.90 -9.64
N PRO A 22 4.74 -0.44 -9.87
CA PRO A 22 5.32 0.60 -9.00
C PRO A 22 4.50 1.88 -9.07
N ARG A 23 4.42 2.60 -7.94
CA ARG A 23 3.57 3.79 -7.85
C ARG A 23 4.18 4.81 -6.93
N HIS A 24 3.93 6.11 -7.19
CA HIS A 24 4.24 7.09 -6.17
C HIS A 24 3.20 7.04 -5.06
N GLY A 25 3.58 7.54 -3.88
CA GLY A 25 2.66 7.53 -2.74
C GLY A 25 1.36 8.25 -3.01
N TYR A 26 1.40 9.34 -3.78
CA TYR A 26 0.19 10.08 -4.11
C TYR A 26 -0.77 9.26 -4.99
N GLU A 27 -0.23 8.46 -5.90
CA GLU A 27 -1.05 7.55 -6.69
C GLU A 27 -1.75 6.52 -5.83
N VAL A 28 -1.02 6.02 -4.81
CA VAL A 28 -1.60 5.05 -3.88
C VAL A 28 -2.80 5.67 -3.17
N ILE A 29 -2.67 6.91 -2.71
CA ILE A 29 -3.75 7.62 -2.03
C ILE A 29 -4.96 7.75 -2.96
N ARG A 30 -4.72 8.17 -4.20
CA ARG A 30 -5.79 8.38 -5.16
C ARG A 30 -6.48 7.06 -5.51
N LEU A 31 -5.71 5.99 -5.69
CA LEU A 31 -6.28 4.69 -6.00
C LEU A 31 -7.13 4.15 -4.87
N LEU A 32 -6.68 4.34 -3.63
CA LEU A 32 -7.47 3.92 -2.48
C LEU A 32 -8.81 4.64 -2.47
N ARG A 33 -8.80 5.96 -2.69
CA ARG A 33 -10.02 6.72 -2.72
C ARG A 33 -10.94 6.26 -3.85
N ASP A 34 -10.37 6.05 -5.05
CA ASP A 34 -11.17 5.70 -6.22
C ASP A 34 -11.73 4.29 -6.10
N ARG A 35 -10.93 3.34 -5.65
CA ARG A 35 -11.37 1.94 -5.58
C ARG A 35 -12.41 1.72 -4.49
N PHE A 36 -12.43 2.58 -3.48
CA PHE A 36 -13.43 2.49 -2.42
C PHE A 36 -14.50 3.58 -2.56
N MET A 37 -14.61 4.17 -3.75
CA MET A 37 -15.67 5.11 -4.13
C MET A 37 -15.79 6.28 -3.16
N GLY A 38 -14.65 6.74 -2.64
CA GLY A 38 -14.63 7.85 -1.72
C GLY A 38 -14.97 7.51 -0.27
N VAL A 39 -15.37 6.27 -0.01
CA VAL A 39 -15.68 5.84 1.36
C VAL A 39 -14.41 5.86 2.21
N TYR A 40 -13.28 5.52 1.62
CA TYR A 40 -12.00 5.60 2.30
C TYR A 40 -11.12 6.60 1.55
N SER A 41 -10.76 7.68 2.21
CA SER A 41 -9.98 8.75 1.60
C SER A 41 -8.84 9.14 2.54
N PRO A 42 -7.78 8.33 2.56
CA PRO A 42 -6.69 8.58 3.50
C PRO A 42 -5.87 9.81 3.14
N SER A 43 -5.30 10.44 4.15
CA SER A 43 -4.42 11.58 3.93
C SER A 43 -2.99 11.11 3.71
N PRO A 44 -2.13 11.99 3.17
CA PRO A 44 -0.69 11.67 3.10
C PRO A 44 -0.12 11.33 4.47
N GLY A 45 -0.59 11.99 5.54
CA GLY A 45 -0.11 11.70 6.89
C GLY A 45 -0.44 10.30 7.37
N THR A 46 -1.40 9.64 6.73
CA THR A 46 -1.72 8.26 7.04
C THR A 46 -0.89 7.30 6.18
N ILE A 47 -0.78 7.57 4.90
CA ILE A 47 -0.21 6.61 3.95
C ILE A 47 1.31 6.63 3.92
N TYR A 48 1.94 7.82 3.93
CA TYR A 48 3.40 7.87 3.83
C TYR A 48 4.11 7.18 4.99
N PRO A 49 3.66 7.34 6.25
CA PRO A 49 4.29 6.59 7.34
C PRO A 49 4.14 5.08 7.20
N ARG A 50 3.02 4.63 6.62
CA ARG A 50 2.83 3.20 6.42
C ARG A 50 3.73 2.65 5.33
N LEU A 51 3.93 3.41 4.25
CA LEU A 51 4.88 3.02 3.22
C LEU A 51 6.29 2.99 3.77
N ALA A 52 6.65 3.97 4.61
CA ALA A 52 7.96 4.00 5.23
C ALA A 52 8.16 2.77 6.13
N ARG A 53 7.12 2.37 6.86
CA ARG A 53 7.19 1.19 7.71
C ARG A 53 7.39 -0.08 6.90
N LEU A 54 6.66 -0.20 5.79
CA LEU A 54 6.86 -1.35 4.90
C LEU A 54 8.26 -1.38 4.34
N GLU A 55 8.82 -0.22 4.06
CA GLU A 55 10.20 -0.16 3.56
C GLU A 55 11.20 -0.57 4.65
N GLU A 56 10.99 -0.12 5.87
CA GLU A 56 11.84 -0.55 6.99
C GLU A 56 11.83 -2.05 7.19
N GLU A 57 10.69 -2.68 6.90
CA GLU A 57 10.55 -4.12 7.05
C GLU A 57 11.04 -4.89 5.83
N GLY A 58 11.51 -4.19 4.82
CA GLY A 58 12.05 -4.83 3.63
C GLY A 58 10.99 -5.34 2.65
N LEU A 59 9.73 -4.95 2.83
CA LEU A 59 8.64 -5.44 1.99
C LEU A 59 8.42 -4.57 0.77
N VAL A 60 8.87 -3.32 0.82
CA VAL A 60 8.87 -2.43 -0.34
C VAL A 60 10.20 -1.69 -0.38
N THR A 61 10.51 -1.13 -1.53
CA THR A 61 11.65 -0.24 -1.70
C THR A 61 11.18 0.94 -2.54
N HIS A 62 12.04 1.93 -2.76
CA HIS A 62 11.65 3.03 -3.63
C HIS A 62 12.84 3.48 -4.47
N ASP A 63 12.51 4.06 -5.61
CA ASP A 63 13.46 4.77 -6.47
C ASP A 63 13.02 6.22 -6.50
N GLU A 64 13.96 7.11 -6.75
CA GLU A 64 13.59 8.50 -6.99
C GLU A 64 13.52 8.74 -8.49
N VAL A 65 12.36 9.19 -8.94
CA VAL A 65 12.11 9.46 -10.35
C VAL A 65 11.53 10.87 -10.44
N ASP A 66 12.25 11.78 -11.08
CA ASP A 66 11.84 13.17 -11.22
C ASP A 66 11.53 13.81 -9.86
N GLY A 67 12.38 13.52 -8.87
CA GLY A 67 12.24 14.10 -7.54
C GLY A 67 11.16 13.49 -6.69
N ARG A 68 10.53 12.39 -7.13
CA ARG A 68 9.48 11.71 -6.38
C ARG A 68 9.89 10.30 -6.05
N LYS A 69 9.41 9.81 -4.91
CA LYS A 69 9.62 8.41 -4.53
C LYS A 69 8.59 7.54 -5.24
N VAL A 70 9.09 6.59 -6.02
CA VAL A 70 8.24 5.58 -6.65
C VAL A 70 8.48 4.28 -5.90
N TYR A 71 7.45 3.80 -5.22
CA TYR A 71 7.54 2.60 -4.39
C TYR A 71 7.28 1.36 -5.22
N ARG A 72 8.01 0.30 -4.90
CA ARG A 72 7.80 -0.99 -5.55
C ARG A 72 7.87 -2.10 -4.51
N ILE A 73 7.15 -3.17 -4.76
CA ILE A 73 7.15 -4.32 -3.87
C ILE A 73 8.43 -5.11 -4.05
N THR A 74 8.93 -5.71 -2.97
CA THR A 74 10.09 -6.59 -3.02
C THR A 74 9.60 -8.04 -3.06
N GLU A 75 10.55 -8.97 -3.23
CA GLU A 75 10.24 -10.39 -3.17
C GLU A 75 9.61 -10.74 -1.81
N ALA A 76 10.19 -10.22 -0.73
CA ALA A 76 9.65 -10.46 0.60
C ALA A 76 8.23 -9.90 0.73
N GLY A 77 7.96 -8.76 0.11
CA GLY A 77 6.62 -8.18 0.11
C GLY A 77 5.62 -9.08 -0.62
N ARG A 78 6.03 -9.65 -1.75
CA ARG A 78 5.17 -10.57 -2.48
C ARG A 78 4.91 -11.85 -1.70
N ASP A 79 5.93 -12.32 -0.98
CA ASP A 79 5.76 -13.52 -0.15
C ASP A 79 4.73 -13.28 0.95
N GLU A 80 4.81 -12.14 1.60
CA GLU A 80 3.83 -11.81 2.64
C GLU A 80 2.44 -11.68 2.05
N LEU A 81 2.33 -11.03 0.90
CA LEU A 81 1.04 -10.86 0.23
C LEU A 81 0.42 -12.22 -0.10
N ARG A 82 1.22 -13.14 -0.65
CA ARG A 82 0.72 -14.47 -1.02
C ARG A 82 0.29 -15.27 0.20
N SER A 83 1.06 -15.19 1.29
CA SER A 83 0.77 -16.00 2.47
C SER A 83 -0.46 -15.51 3.22
N ARG A 84 -0.86 -14.24 3.01
CA ARG A 84 -1.97 -13.65 3.75
C ARG A 84 -3.07 -13.11 2.83
N SER A 85 -3.06 -13.50 1.57
CA SER A 85 -3.99 -12.93 0.59
C SER A 85 -5.45 -13.23 0.91
N ASP A 86 -5.73 -14.32 1.61
CA ASP A 86 -7.09 -14.66 2.00
C ASP A 86 -7.71 -13.60 2.93
N GLU A 87 -6.88 -12.83 3.62
CA GLU A 87 -7.37 -11.75 4.47
C GLU A 87 -7.98 -10.61 3.65
N LEU A 88 -7.58 -10.48 2.39
CA LEU A 88 -8.11 -9.45 1.51
C LEU A 88 -9.36 -9.92 0.78
N ASP A 89 -9.53 -11.21 0.64
CA ASP A 89 -10.63 -11.79 -0.14
C ASP A 89 -11.89 -11.99 0.69
N GLU A 90 -11.83 -11.69 1.95
CA GLU A 90 -13.00 -11.72 2.80
C GLU A 90 -13.88 -10.51 2.50
#